data_e35e6406c61e910b175be02c44260781
#
_entry.id   e35e6406c61e910b175be02c44260781
#
_cell.length_a   1.000
_cell.length_b   1.000
_cell.length_c   1.000
_cell.angle_alpha   90.00
_cell.angle_beta   90.00
_cell.angle_gamma   90.00
#
_symmetry.space_group_name_H-M   'P 1'
#
loop_
_entity.id
_entity.type
_entity.pdbx_description
1 polymer ?
#
loop_
_entity_poly.entity_id
_entity_poly.type
_entity_poly.pdbx_seq_one_letter_code
_entity_poly.pdbx_strand_id
1 'polypeptide(L)'
;MSKIAEAFSHGKAFIPFITCGDPDLETTAAAVRAAVDNGADLIELGIPFSDPTAEGPVIQGANLRALNGGVTTDRIFGLVRDLRRDVEVPLVFMTYANVVFSYGAGRFLSTCRETGIDGLILPDLPFEEKEEFL
;
A
#
# COMPACT_ATOMS: atom_id res chain seq x y z
N MET A 1 -16.10 -14.50 -4.09
CA MET A 1 -14.83 -14.46 -3.30
C MET A 1 -14.10 -13.17 -3.61
N SER A 2 -13.58 -12.48 -2.59
CA SER A 2 -12.78 -11.28 -2.82
C SER A 2 -11.44 -11.65 -3.44
N LYS A 3 -10.79 -10.69 -4.11
CA LYS A 3 -9.44 -10.90 -4.65
C LYS A 3 -8.45 -11.30 -3.57
N ILE A 4 -8.59 -10.72 -2.37
CA ILE A 4 -7.71 -11.04 -1.24
C ILE A 4 -7.88 -12.52 -0.84
N ALA A 5 -9.12 -12.98 -0.74
CA ALA A 5 -9.39 -14.39 -0.43
C ALA A 5 -8.83 -15.32 -1.49
N GLU A 6 -8.92 -14.95 -2.76
CA GLU A 6 -8.37 -15.73 -3.87
C GLU A 6 -6.85 -15.88 -3.78
N ALA A 7 -6.15 -14.88 -3.24
CA ALA A 7 -4.69 -14.94 -3.08
C ALA A 7 -4.26 -16.12 -2.19
N PHE A 8 -5.11 -16.59 -1.30
CA PHE A 8 -4.83 -17.70 -0.39
C PHE A 8 -5.43 -19.02 -0.84
N SER A 9 -6.11 -19.07 -1.98
CA SER A 9 -6.85 -20.26 -2.43
C SER A 9 -5.95 -21.43 -2.82
N HIS A 10 -4.69 -21.20 -3.10
CA HIS A 10 -3.72 -22.21 -3.53
C HIS A 10 -2.79 -22.69 -2.42
N GLY A 11 -3.06 -22.36 -1.16
CA GLY A 11 -2.21 -22.67 -0.02
C GLY A 11 -1.47 -21.47 0.47
N LYS A 12 -0.14 -21.56 0.64
CA LYS A 12 0.67 -20.44 1.12
C LYS A 12 0.74 -19.34 0.07
N ALA A 13 0.50 -18.10 0.50
CA ALA A 13 0.59 -16.94 -0.36
C ALA A 13 1.95 -16.26 -0.22
N PHE A 14 2.50 -15.80 -1.36
CA PHE A 14 3.70 -14.95 -1.37
C PHE A 14 3.23 -13.49 -1.41
N ILE A 15 3.55 -12.73 -0.36
CA ILE A 15 3.06 -11.36 -0.16
C ILE A 15 4.25 -10.42 0.07
N PRO A 16 4.84 -9.85 -0.98
CA PRO A 16 5.92 -8.86 -0.80
C PRO A 16 5.38 -7.54 -0.26
N PHE A 17 6.17 -6.90 0.60
CA PHE A 17 5.94 -5.54 1.07
C PHE A 17 6.91 -4.60 0.35
N ILE A 18 6.39 -3.50 -0.20
CA ILE A 18 7.19 -2.52 -0.94
C ILE A 18 6.84 -1.13 -0.43
N THR A 19 7.84 -0.36 0.01
CA THR A 19 7.65 1.05 0.37
C THR A 19 7.54 1.89 -0.90
N CYS A 20 6.42 2.56 -1.08
CA CYS A 20 6.19 3.39 -2.26
C CYS A 20 7.10 4.60 -2.27
N GLY A 21 7.81 4.79 -3.37
CA GLY A 21 8.69 5.94 -3.55
C GLY A 21 10.13 5.72 -3.10
N ASP A 22 10.50 4.53 -2.66
CA ASP A 22 11.87 4.23 -2.22
C ASP A 22 12.61 3.42 -3.30
N PRO A 23 13.59 3.99 -3.98
CA PRO A 23 14.02 5.41 -3.94
C PRO A 23 13.11 6.34 -4.74
N ASP A 24 12.27 5.82 -5.63
CA ASP A 24 11.31 6.60 -6.42
C ASP A 24 10.14 5.72 -6.87
N LEU A 25 9.11 6.35 -7.43
CA LEU A 25 7.90 5.63 -7.84
C LEU A 25 8.11 4.77 -9.09
N GLU A 26 9.00 5.16 -9.96
CA GLU A 26 9.34 4.35 -11.14
C GLU A 26 9.94 3.02 -10.73
N THR A 27 10.87 3.04 -9.77
CA THR A 27 11.47 1.83 -9.22
C THR A 27 10.44 1.00 -8.47
N THR A 28 9.53 1.65 -7.74
CA THR A 28 8.42 0.97 -7.06
C THR A 28 7.57 0.19 -8.08
N ALA A 29 7.20 0.83 -9.18
CA ALA A 29 6.40 0.17 -10.23
C ALA A 29 7.14 -1.03 -10.80
N ALA A 30 8.44 -0.88 -11.10
CA ALA A 30 9.26 -1.98 -11.61
C ALA A 30 9.34 -3.13 -10.61
N ALA A 31 9.49 -2.83 -9.31
CA ALA A 31 9.55 -3.85 -8.27
C ALA A 31 8.23 -4.61 -8.14
N VAL A 32 7.09 -3.91 -8.20
CA VAL A 32 5.77 -4.55 -8.17
C VAL A 32 5.61 -5.49 -9.36
N ARG A 33 5.92 -5.04 -10.55
CA ARG A 33 5.79 -5.86 -11.76
C ARG A 33 6.71 -7.07 -11.73
N ALA A 34 7.94 -6.91 -11.24
CA ALA A 34 8.86 -8.03 -11.08
C ALA A 34 8.33 -9.05 -10.07
N ALA A 35 7.78 -8.58 -8.95
CA ALA A 35 7.20 -9.47 -7.94
C ALA A 35 6.01 -10.26 -8.51
N VAL A 36 5.14 -9.61 -9.25
CA VAL A 36 3.98 -10.25 -9.90
C VAL A 36 4.45 -11.30 -10.91
N ASP A 37 5.43 -10.96 -11.74
CA ASP A 37 6.00 -11.88 -12.74
C ASP A 37 6.66 -13.10 -12.09
N ASN A 38 7.06 -12.99 -10.84
CA ASN A 38 7.70 -14.07 -10.08
C ASN A 38 6.76 -14.74 -9.05
N GLY A 39 5.47 -14.57 -9.22
CA GLY A 39 4.48 -15.35 -8.48
C GLY A 39 3.91 -14.71 -7.22
N ALA A 40 4.03 -13.40 -7.06
CA ALA A 40 3.38 -12.71 -5.94
C ALA A 40 1.85 -12.90 -6.03
N ASP A 41 1.25 -13.25 -4.92
CA ASP A 41 -0.19 -13.49 -4.82
C ASP A 41 -0.94 -12.24 -4.39
N LEU A 42 -0.26 -11.35 -3.68
CA LEU A 42 -0.78 -10.08 -3.17
C LEU A 42 0.43 -9.17 -2.95
N ILE A 43 0.26 -7.87 -3.16
CA ILE A 43 1.31 -6.88 -2.90
C ILE A 43 0.83 -5.94 -1.79
N GLU A 44 1.67 -5.76 -0.76
CA GLU A 44 1.47 -4.73 0.25
C GLU A 44 2.28 -3.49 -0.13
N LEU A 45 1.59 -2.37 -0.31
CA LEU A 45 2.21 -1.10 -0.66
C LEU A 45 2.23 -0.20 0.57
N GLY A 46 3.43 0.11 1.07
CA GLY A 46 3.60 1.00 2.21
C GLY A 46 3.52 2.46 1.78
N ILE A 47 2.63 3.22 2.42
CA ILE A 47 2.59 4.68 2.26
C ILE A 47 3.55 5.27 3.29
N PRO A 48 4.61 5.99 2.85
CA PRO A 48 5.60 6.51 3.78
C PRO A 48 5.01 7.50 4.79
N PHE A 49 5.49 7.41 6.02
CA PHE A 49 5.13 8.31 7.10
C PHE A 49 6.39 8.67 7.87
N SER A 50 6.53 9.94 8.24
CA SER A 50 7.73 10.45 8.90
C SER A 50 7.91 9.96 10.34
N ASP A 51 6.82 9.51 10.96
CA ASP A 51 6.82 9.17 12.39
C ASP A 51 6.14 7.83 12.66
N PRO A 52 6.62 6.73 12.04
CA PRO A 52 6.02 5.42 12.22
C PRO A 52 6.27 4.87 13.62
N THR A 53 5.27 4.20 14.20
CA THR A 53 5.34 3.64 15.54
C THR A 53 5.46 2.12 15.56
N ALA A 54 5.22 1.45 14.43
CA ALA A 54 5.13 -0.01 14.36
C ALA A 54 6.19 -0.65 13.46
N GLU A 55 7.24 0.09 13.08
CA GLU A 55 8.22 -0.36 12.10
C GLU A 55 9.64 -0.29 12.64
N GLY A 56 10.48 -1.23 12.20
CA GLY A 56 11.90 -1.24 12.56
C GLY A 56 12.74 -0.29 11.71
N PRO A 57 14.07 -0.24 11.98
CA PRO A 57 14.98 0.73 11.35
C PRO A 57 15.02 0.62 9.81
N VAL A 58 14.89 -0.57 9.26
CA VAL A 58 14.98 -0.78 7.81
C VAL A 58 13.81 -0.09 7.09
N ILE A 59 12.59 -0.31 7.57
CA ILE A 59 11.40 0.29 6.98
C ILE A 59 11.36 1.80 7.26
N GLN A 60 11.79 2.24 8.45
CA GLN A 60 11.91 3.66 8.75
C GLN A 60 12.87 4.36 7.79
N GLY A 61 13.99 3.71 7.48
CA GLY A 61 14.95 4.23 6.50
C GLY A 61 14.36 4.34 5.11
N ALA A 62 13.60 3.33 4.69
CA ALA A 62 12.91 3.34 3.40
C ALA A 62 11.88 4.49 3.33
N ASN A 63 11.11 4.69 4.39
CA ASN A 63 10.16 5.80 4.49
C ASN A 63 10.86 7.16 4.34
N LEU A 64 11.97 7.34 5.03
CA LEU A 64 12.72 8.60 4.96
C LEU A 64 13.25 8.86 3.56
N ARG A 65 13.80 7.84 2.88
CA ARG A 65 14.28 7.99 1.51
C ARG A 65 13.15 8.38 0.56
N ALA A 66 11.99 7.73 0.71
CA ALA A 66 10.82 8.03 -0.11
C ALA A 66 10.32 9.46 0.10
N LEU A 67 10.20 9.87 1.36
CA LEU A 67 9.75 11.23 1.71
C LEU A 67 10.74 12.29 1.22
N ASN A 68 12.03 12.04 1.37
CA ASN A 68 13.08 12.94 0.86
C ASN A 68 13.05 13.05 -0.66
N GLY A 69 12.59 12.01 -1.36
CA GLY A 69 12.39 12.01 -2.80
C GLY A 69 11.13 12.72 -3.26
N GLY A 70 10.31 13.22 -2.33
CA GLY A 70 9.11 14.01 -2.67
C GLY A 70 7.86 13.19 -2.93
N VAL A 71 7.79 11.94 -2.47
CA VAL A 71 6.58 11.13 -2.65
C VAL A 71 5.42 11.74 -1.86
N THR A 72 4.23 11.69 -2.44
CA THR A 72 2.97 12.14 -1.82
C THR A 72 1.91 11.05 -1.98
N THR A 73 0.87 11.11 -1.14
CA THR A 73 -0.25 10.16 -1.26
C THR A 73 -0.91 10.26 -2.63
N ASP A 74 -1.09 11.45 -3.17
CA ASP A 74 -1.65 11.61 -4.53
C ASP A 74 -0.79 10.94 -5.60
N ARG A 75 0.52 11.06 -5.49
CA ARG A 75 1.45 10.39 -6.42
C ARG A 75 1.37 8.88 -6.31
N ILE A 76 1.18 8.38 -5.10
CA ILE A 76 1.02 6.93 -4.87
C ILE A 76 -0.29 6.45 -5.50
N PHE A 77 -1.38 7.19 -5.40
CA PHE A 77 -2.60 6.85 -6.11
C PHE A 77 -2.41 6.85 -7.63
N GLY A 78 -1.62 7.79 -8.15
CA GLY A 78 -1.24 7.79 -9.55
C GLY A 78 -0.48 6.54 -9.96
N LEU A 79 0.44 6.08 -9.11
CA LEU A 79 1.15 4.82 -9.30
C LEU A 79 0.18 3.65 -9.39
N VAL A 80 -0.81 3.57 -8.48
CA VAL A 80 -1.78 2.48 -8.47
C VAL A 80 -2.59 2.48 -9.77
N ARG A 81 -3.03 3.64 -10.24
CA ARG A 81 -3.73 3.73 -11.53
C ARG A 81 -2.90 3.17 -12.67
N ASP A 82 -1.61 3.51 -12.70
CA ASP A 82 -0.69 3.00 -13.72
C ASP A 82 -0.51 1.49 -13.59
N LEU A 83 -0.30 0.99 -12.39
CA LEU A 83 -0.13 -0.45 -12.16
C LEU A 83 -1.36 -1.25 -12.57
N ARG A 84 -2.55 -0.73 -12.35
CA ARG A 84 -3.79 -1.45 -12.68
C ARG A 84 -4.02 -1.62 -14.18
N ARG A 85 -3.21 -1.00 -15.02
CA ARG A 85 -3.28 -1.23 -16.47
C ARG A 85 -2.85 -2.65 -16.84
N ASP A 86 -1.97 -3.25 -16.04
CA ASP A 86 -1.42 -4.59 -16.33
C ASP A 86 -1.27 -5.50 -15.10
N VAL A 87 -1.50 -5.00 -13.90
CA VAL A 87 -1.40 -5.79 -12.65
C VAL A 87 -2.80 -6.11 -12.15
N GLU A 88 -3.08 -7.40 -11.98
CA GLU A 88 -4.39 -7.89 -11.55
C GLU A 88 -4.43 -8.41 -10.11
N VAL A 89 -3.28 -8.76 -9.52
CA VAL A 89 -3.23 -9.27 -8.15
C VAL A 89 -3.75 -8.23 -7.16
N PRO A 90 -4.26 -8.65 -5.98
CA PRO A 90 -4.68 -7.71 -4.96
C PRO A 90 -3.56 -6.77 -4.55
N LEU A 91 -3.89 -5.48 -4.42
CA LEU A 91 -3.01 -4.45 -3.90
C LEU A 91 -3.62 -3.91 -2.61
N VAL A 92 -2.84 -3.93 -1.55
CA VAL A 92 -3.27 -3.50 -0.22
C VAL A 92 -2.32 -2.41 0.25
N PHE A 93 -2.86 -1.30 0.75
CA PHE A 93 -2.04 -0.28 1.39
C PHE A 93 -1.77 -0.64 2.84
N MET A 94 -0.53 -0.42 3.28
CA MET A 94 -0.20 -0.31 4.69
C MET A 94 0.12 1.14 4.99
N THR A 95 -0.63 1.74 5.91
CA THR A 95 -0.47 3.15 6.26
C THR A 95 -0.91 3.39 7.69
N TYR A 96 -0.67 4.59 8.19
CA TYR A 96 -1.09 4.98 9.54
C TYR A 96 -2.38 5.79 9.46
N ALA A 97 -3.20 5.70 10.51
CA ALA A 97 -4.49 6.38 10.55
C ALA A 97 -4.35 7.88 10.33
N ASN A 98 -3.29 8.51 10.85
CA ASN A 98 -3.03 9.93 10.65
C ASN A 98 -2.87 10.32 9.18
N VAL A 99 -2.28 9.47 8.38
CA VAL A 99 -2.14 9.71 6.93
C VAL A 99 -3.51 9.74 6.27
N VAL A 100 -4.37 8.78 6.63
CA VAL A 100 -5.73 8.69 6.11
C VAL A 100 -6.56 9.90 6.55
N PHE A 101 -6.50 10.26 7.84
CA PHE A 101 -7.24 11.42 8.36
C PHE A 101 -6.77 12.73 7.72
N SER A 102 -5.45 12.92 7.54
CA SER A 102 -4.90 14.13 6.91
C SER A 102 -5.34 14.30 5.47
N TYR A 103 -5.45 13.19 4.75
CA TYR A 103 -5.97 13.19 3.37
C TYR A 103 -7.47 13.40 3.33
N GLY A 104 -8.17 13.03 4.38
CA GLY A 104 -9.62 12.97 4.48
C GLY A 104 -10.09 11.52 4.33
N ALA A 105 -10.61 10.92 5.41
CA ALA A 105 -10.94 9.49 5.42
C ALA A 105 -11.89 9.09 4.29
N GLY A 106 -12.95 9.86 4.07
CA GLY A 106 -13.91 9.59 2.98
C GLY A 106 -13.26 9.69 1.61
N ARG A 107 -12.47 10.75 1.38
CA ARG A 107 -11.74 10.97 0.13
C ARG A 107 -10.71 9.87 -0.11
N PHE A 108 -9.98 9.46 0.93
CA PHE A 108 -8.99 8.41 0.83
C PHE A 108 -9.63 7.08 0.42
N LEU A 109 -10.71 6.69 1.10
CA LEU A 109 -11.40 5.43 0.81
C LEU A 109 -12.05 5.43 -0.59
N SER A 110 -12.65 6.55 -0.99
CA SER A 110 -13.17 6.71 -2.35
C SER A 110 -12.08 6.54 -3.40
N THR A 111 -10.93 7.18 -3.18
CA THR A 111 -9.80 7.12 -4.11
C THR A 111 -9.20 5.72 -4.16
N CYS A 112 -9.15 5.02 -3.03
CA CYS A 112 -8.76 3.61 -3.01
C CYS A 112 -9.65 2.77 -3.92
N ARG A 113 -10.95 2.96 -3.81
CA ARG A 113 -11.93 2.24 -4.62
C ARG A 113 -11.78 2.55 -6.11
N GLU A 114 -11.65 3.83 -6.45
CA GLU A 114 -11.49 4.29 -7.84
C GLU A 114 -10.21 3.78 -8.49
N THR A 115 -9.13 3.71 -7.73
CA THR A 115 -7.82 3.32 -8.27
C THR A 115 -7.60 1.81 -8.26
N GLY A 116 -8.37 1.06 -7.49
CA GLY A 116 -8.28 -0.40 -7.45
C GLY A 116 -7.49 -0.97 -6.29
N ILE A 117 -7.44 -0.27 -5.16
CA ILE A 117 -6.90 -0.81 -3.92
C ILE A 117 -7.93 -1.72 -3.27
N ASP A 118 -7.52 -2.91 -2.87
CA ASP A 118 -8.40 -3.97 -2.37
C ASP A 118 -8.53 -3.99 -0.85
N GLY A 119 -7.63 -3.36 -0.12
CA GLY A 119 -7.68 -3.37 1.34
C GLY A 119 -6.70 -2.41 1.98
N LEU A 120 -6.88 -2.20 3.29
CA LEU A 120 -6.03 -1.34 4.11
C LEU A 120 -5.54 -2.10 5.33
N ILE A 121 -4.27 -1.88 5.67
CA ILE A 121 -3.69 -2.32 6.94
C ILE A 121 -3.32 -1.05 7.71
N LEU A 122 -3.95 -0.86 8.87
CA LEU A 122 -3.76 0.30 9.74
C LEU A 122 -3.21 -0.16 11.08
N PRO A 123 -1.89 -0.30 11.24
CA PRO A 123 -1.31 -0.91 12.44
C PRO A 123 -1.51 -0.10 13.72
N ASP A 124 -1.77 1.20 13.62
CA ASP A 124 -1.98 2.07 14.77
C ASP A 124 -3.45 2.32 15.10
N LEU A 125 -4.39 1.67 14.40
CA LEU A 125 -5.81 1.84 14.66
C LEU A 125 -6.31 0.74 15.59
N PRO A 126 -6.82 1.07 16.81
CA PRO A 126 -7.44 0.06 17.67
C PRO A 126 -8.64 -0.59 16.98
N PHE A 127 -8.85 -1.88 17.21
CA PHE A 127 -9.97 -2.62 16.65
C PHE A 127 -11.32 -1.95 16.98
N GLU A 128 -11.42 -1.37 18.15
CA GLU A 128 -12.63 -0.69 18.64
C GLU A 128 -12.98 0.56 17.82
N GLU A 129 -12.01 1.13 17.12
CA GLU A 129 -12.21 2.35 16.31
C GLU A 129 -12.38 2.05 14.82
N LYS A 130 -12.46 0.79 14.45
CA LYS A 130 -12.55 0.38 13.04
C LYS A 130 -13.78 0.94 12.30
N GLU A 131 -14.81 1.25 13.04
CA GLU A 131 -16.08 1.74 12.48
C GLU A 131 -15.91 3.02 11.65
N GLU A 132 -14.92 3.85 11.98
CA GLU A 132 -14.64 5.07 11.25
C GLU A 132 -14.16 4.79 9.81
N PHE A 133 -13.76 3.55 9.51
CA PHE A 133 -13.19 3.14 8.23
C PHE A 133 -14.07 2.13 7.47
N LEU A 134 -15.22 1.82 8.01
CA LEU A 134 -16.17 0.89 7.38
C LEU A 134 -17.32 1.62 6.61
#